data_dfad2a00402d89592ee9f2bebd924bcc
#
_entry.id   dfad2a00402d89592ee9f2bebd924bcc
#
_cell.length_a   1.000
_cell.length_b   1.000
_cell.length_c   1.000
_cell.angle_alpha   90.00
_cell.angle_beta   90.00
_cell.angle_gamma   90.00
#
_symmetry.space_group_name_H-M   'P 1'
#
loop_
_entity.id
_entity.type
_entity.pdbx_description
1 polymer ?
#
loop_
_entity_poly.entity_id
_entity_poly.type
_entity_poly.pdbx_seq_one_letter_code
_entity_poly.pdbx_strand_id
1 'polypeptide(L)'
;MGITDLEGNPYAVPMNFAYQDGVIYLHSGPEGRKVKMVAKHPQVCITFCEGHELVYMHRQVACSYSMKSRSVICRGKVHFVEDMEEKRRVLDMLMKQYTENECKYAEPAVRNVKIWEVKVEKMSCRSFGLRPSEL
;
A
#
# COMPACT_ATOMS: atom_id res chain seq x y z
N MET A 1 -2.51 1.12 5.16
CA MET A 1 -2.47 -0.32 5.48
C MET A 1 -3.05 -0.56 6.85
N GLY A 2 -4.00 -1.48 6.94
CA GLY A 2 -4.59 -1.97 8.18
C GLY A 2 -3.84 -3.21 8.68
N ILE A 3 -3.48 -3.22 9.94
CA ILE A 3 -2.80 -4.32 10.64
C ILE A 3 -3.46 -4.58 11.99
N THR A 4 -3.09 -5.67 12.64
CA THR A 4 -3.58 -6.05 13.97
C THR A 4 -2.49 -5.81 15.00
N ASP A 5 -2.80 -5.10 16.07
CA ASP A 5 -1.85 -4.86 17.14
C ASP A 5 -1.61 -6.12 18.01
N LEU A 6 -0.72 -6.02 18.99
CA LEU A 6 -0.33 -7.17 19.81
C LEU A 6 -1.48 -7.71 20.69
N GLU A 7 -2.48 -6.87 20.97
CA GLU A 7 -3.68 -7.21 21.75
C GLU A 7 -4.86 -7.67 20.86
N GLY A 8 -4.70 -7.66 19.55
CA GLY A 8 -5.73 -8.08 18.61
C GLY A 8 -6.64 -6.95 18.10
N ASN A 9 -6.31 -5.69 18.39
CA ASN A 9 -7.08 -4.54 17.91
C ASN A 9 -6.64 -4.09 16.51
N PRO A 10 -7.56 -3.50 15.72
CA PRO A 10 -7.21 -2.89 14.45
C PRO A 10 -6.25 -1.69 14.63
N TYR A 11 -5.28 -1.59 13.74
CA TYR A 11 -4.34 -0.49 13.68
C TYR A 11 -4.08 -0.11 12.23
N ALA A 12 -4.10 1.17 11.89
CA ALA A 12 -3.91 1.65 10.53
C ALA A 12 -2.72 2.60 10.43
N VAL A 13 -1.89 2.40 9.42
CA VAL A 13 -0.72 3.25 9.14
C VAL A 13 -0.62 3.58 7.65
N PRO A 14 -0.18 4.80 7.27
CA PRO A 14 0.19 5.09 5.90
C PRO A 14 1.53 4.42 5.58
N MET A 15 1.68 3.91 4.36
CA MET A 15 2.91 3.31 3.87
C MET A 15 3.11 3.66 2.40
N ASN A 16 4.35 3.96 2.01
CA ASN A 16 4.73 3.99 0.60
C ASN A 16 4.81 2.54 0.08
N PHE A 17 4.58 2.36 -1.21
CA PHE A 17 4.49 1.02 -1.79
C PHE A 17 5.08 0.95 -3.20
N ALA A 18 5.38 -0.25 -3.64
CA ALA A 18 5.49 -0.63 -5.04
C ALA A 18 4.64 -1.89 -5.28
N TYR A 19 4.26 -2.09 -6.52
CA TYR A 19 3.46 -3.26 -6.91
C TYR A 19 4.04 -3.89 -8.18
N GLN A 20 4.18 -5.21 -8.16
CA GLN A 20 4.56 -5.98 -9.34
C GLN A 20 4.00 -7.40 -9.26
N ASP A 21 3.32 -7.83 -10.32
CA ASP A 21 2.89 -9.23 -10.53
C ASP A 21 2.13 -9.84 -9.33
N GLY A 22 1.16 -9.09 -8.79
CA GLY A 22 0.34 -9.55 -7.67
C GLY A 22 0.99 -9.44 -6.30
N VAL A 23 2.13 -8.78 -6.20
CA VAL A 23 2.87 -8.57 -4.95
C VAL A 23 2.97 -7.09 -4.63
N ILE A 24 2.60 -6.72 -3.42
CA ILE A 24 2.78 -5.38 -2.87
C ILE A 24 4.03 -5.38 -2.02
N TYR A 25 4.93 -4.44 -2.30
CA TYR A 25 6.17 -4.26 -1.56
C TYR A 25 6.11 -2.97 -0.75
N LEU A 26 6.55 -3.07 0.51
CA LEU A 26 6.58 -1.99 1.47
C LEU A 26 7.96 -1.99 2.16
N HIS A 27 8.28 -0.89 2.84
CA HIS A 27 9.52 -0.84 3.62
C HIS A 27 9.32 -0.07 4.92
N SER A 28 10.19 -0.34 5.86
CA SER A 28 10.24 0.35 7.16
C SER A 28 11.66 0.31 7.73
N GLY A 29 11.85 0.99 8.85
CA GLY A 29 13.02 0.72 9.69
C GLY A 29 13.06 -0.75 10.12
N PRO A 30 14.23 -1.22 10.58
CA PRO A 30 14.44 -2.64 10.91
C PRO A 30 13.61 -3.10 12.11
N GLU A 31 13.27 -2.17 12.98
CA GLU A 31 12.54 -2.41 14.23
C GLU A 31 11.39 -1.42 14.40
N GLY A 32 10.55 -1.67 15.37
CA GLY A 32 9.48 -0.78 15.75
C GLY A 32 8.16 -1.51 15.97
N ARG A 33 7.15 -0.72 16.39
CA ARG A 33 5.83 -1.24 16.79
C ARG A 33 5.17 -2.04 15.67
N LYS A 34 5.10 -1.48 14.47
CA LYS A 34 4.45 -2.14 13.33
C LYS A 34 5.16 -3.42 12.88
N VAL A 35 6.49 -3.48 12.98
CA VAL A 35 7.26 -4.69 12.66
C VAL A 35 6.89 -5.82 13.64
N LYS A 36 6.81 -5.52 14.94
CA LYS A 36 6.40 -6.47 15.98
C LYS A 36 4.97 -6.95 15.78
N MET A 37 4.06 -6.03 15.41
CA MET A 37 2.65 -6.35 15.15
C MET A 37 2.51 -7.37 14.02
N VAL A 38 3.11 -7.11 12.85
CA VAL A 38 2.98 -8.01 11.69
C VAL A 38 3.78 -9.30 11.84
N ALA A 39 4.84 -9.29 12.66
CA ALA A 39 5.55 -10.52 13.01
C ALA A 39 4.64 -11.49 13.80
N LYS A 40 3.80 -10.95 14.69
CA LYS A 40 2.82 -11.73 15.45
C LYS A 40 1.55 -12.02 14.66
N HIS A 41 1.02 -11.02 13.94
CA HIS A 41 -0.20 -11.08 13.15
C HIS A 41 0.08 -10.65 11.71
N PRO A 42 0.54 -11.56 10.84
CA PRO A 42 0.99 -11.20 9.49
C PRO A 42 -0.12 -10.82 8.52
N GLN A 43 -1.38 -11.10 8.83
CA GLN A 43 -2.52 -10.73 8.01
C GLN A 43 -2.70 -9.22 7.95
N VAL A 44 -2.76 -8.68 6.74
CA VAL A 44 -2.92 -7.23 6.50
C VAL A 44 -4.00 -6.95 5.48
N CYS A 45 -4.54 -5.73 5.56
CA CYS A 45 -5.48 -5.19 4.59
C CYS A 45 -4.94 -3.86 4.09
N ILE A 46 -4.76 -3.73 2.78
CA ILE A 46 -4.18 -2.54 2.15
C ILE A 46 -5.22 -1.92 1.24
N THR A 47 -5.49 -0.63 1.43
CA THR A 47 -6.43 0.14 0.60
C THR A 47 -5.66 1.16 -0.22
N PHE A 48 -5.96 1.20 -1.52
CA PHE A 48 -5.51 2.22 -2.45
C PHE A 48 -6.71 3.01 -2.93
N CYS A 49 -6.57 4.33 -3.02
CA CYS A 49 -7.60 5.23 -3.51
C CYS A 49 -6.99 6.22 -4.50
N GLU A 50 -7.72 6.50 -5.57
CA GLU A 50 -7.29 7.48 -6.58
C GLU A 50 -8.48 8.21 -7.21
N GLY A 51 -8.18 9.25 -7.99
CA GLY A 51 -9.14 9.93 -8.86
C GLY A 51 -10.25 10.66 -8.11
N HIS A 52 -9.97 11.21 -6.95
CA HIS A 52 -10.94 11.95 -6.16
C HIS A 52 -11.34 13.25 -6.86
N GLU A 53 -12.60 13.34 -7.29
CA GLU A 53 -13.18 14.49 -7.94
C GLU A 53 -14.59 14.73 -7.38
N LEU A 54 -14.86 15.95 -6.90
CA LEU A 54 -16.19 16.34 -6.46
C LEU A 54 -17.09 16.58 -7.67
N VAL A 55 -18.17 15.84 -7.79
CA VAL A 55 -19.16 15.96 -8.87
C VAL A 55 -20.54 16.30 -8.31
N TYR A 56 -21.34 17.04 -9.07
CA TYR A 56 -22.70 17.40 -8.68
C TYR A 56 -23.59 17.68 -9.89
N MET A 57 -24.89 17.48 -9.75
CA MET A 57 -25.87 17.85 -10.77
C MET A 57 -26.38 19.27 -10.56
N HIS A 58 -26.60 19.69 -9.30
CA HIS A 58 -27.10 21.02 -8.94
C HIS A 58 -26.26 21.63 -7.82
N ARG A 59 -25.66 22.78 -8.07
CA ARG A 59 -24.72 23.42 -7.16
C ARG A 59 -25.29 23.70 -5.77
N GLN A 60 -26.59 23.98 -5.67
CA GLN A 60 -27.23 24.34 -4.40
C GLN A 60 -27.95 23.17 -3.71
N VAL A 61 -27.91 21.97 -4.31
CA VAL A 61 -28.61 20.81 -3.79
C VAL A 61 -27.59 19.81 -3.26
N ALA A 62 -27.46 19.73 -1.96
CA ALA A 62 -26.42 18.91 -1.29
C ALA A 62 -26.50 17.42 -1.67
N CYS A 63 -27.71 16.83 -1.78
CA CYS A 63 -27.86 15.44 -2.15
C CYS A 63 -27.50 15.14 -3.63
N SER A 64 -27.24 16.16 -4.47
CA SER A 64 -26.74 15.98 -5.83
C SER A 64 -25.23 15.80 -5.91
N TYR A 65 -24.52 16.06 -4.81
CA TYR A 65 -23.06 15.93 -4.74
C TYR A 65 -22.62 14.48 -4.53
N SER A 66 -21.54 14.12 -5.20
CA SER A 66 -20.88 12.83 -5.05
C SER A 66 -19.37 12.99 -5.20
N MET A 67 -18.62 12.02 -4.74
CA MET A 67 -17.18 11.95 -4.96
C MET A 67 -16.89 10.87 -6.01
N LYS A 68 -16.40 11.30 -7.18
CA LYS A 68 -15.87 10.36 -8.17
C LYS A 68 -14.55 9.82 -7.64
N SER A 69 -14.42 8.50 -7.55
CA SER A 69 -13.20 7.87 -7.05
C SER A 69 -13.15 6.40 -7.40
N ARG A 70 -11.94 5.85 -7.37
CA ARG A 70 -11.69 4.41 -7.48
C ARG A 70 -10.93 3.96 -6.24
N SER A 71 -11.25 2.77 -5.76
CA SER A 71 -10.52 2.15 -4.66
C SER A 71 -10.28 0.67 -4.92
N VAL A 72 -9.17 0.19 -4.40
CA VAL A 72 -8.80 -1.24 -4.39
C VAL A 72 -8.47 -1.62 -2.97
N ILE A 73 -9.00 -2.75 -2.52
CA ILE A 73 -8.70 -3.34 -1.20
C ILE A 73 -8.02 -4.68 -1.46
N CYS A 74 -6.79 -4.82 -0.96
CA CYS A 74 -5.98 -6.02 -1.07
C CYS A 74 -5.79 -6.66 0.31
N ARG A 75 -5.87 -7.99 0.37
CA ARG A 75 -5.60 -8.76 1.59
C ARG A 75 -4.52 -9.78 1.31
N GLY A 76 -3.66 -9.99 2.28
CA GLY A 76 -2.58 -10.97 2.21
C GLY A 76 -1.79 -11.03 3.50
N LYS A 77 -0.73 -11.81 3.48
CA LYS A 77 0.20 -11.96 4.61
C LYS A 77 1.52 -11.28 4.32
N VAL A 78 2.06 -10.60 5.33
CA VAL A 78 3.41 -10.02 5.25
C VAL A 78 4.45 -11.10 5.41
N HIS A 79 5.43 -11.09 4.50
CA HIS A 79 6.70 -11.79 4.63
C HIS A 79 7.83 -10.77 4.59
N PHE A 80 8.84 -10.94 5.43
CA PHE A 80 10.03 -10.09 5.39
C PHE A 80 11.05 -10.64 4.42
N VAL A 81 11.58 -9.78 3.56
CA VAL A 81 12.64 -10.12 2.60
C VAL A 81 13.99 -9.88 3.24
N GLU A 82 14.81 -10.93 3.35
CA GLU A 82 16.13 -10.88 4.00
C GLU A 82 17.29 -10.86 2.99
N ASP A 83 17.11 -11.42 1.80
CA ASP A 83 18.14 -11.45 0.77
C ASP A 83 18.52 -10.05 0.29
N MET A 84 19.83 -9.76 0.28
CA MET A 84 20.35 -8.43 -0.02
C MET A 84 20.09 -7.97 -1.46
N GLU A 85 20.21 -8.87 -2.43
CA GLU A 85 19.94 -8.54 -3.84
C GLU A 85 18.46 -8.30 -4.07
N GLU A 86 17.61 -9.12 -3.47
CA GLU A 86 16.16 -8.95 -3.51
C GLU A 86 15.73 -7.63 -2.83
N LYS A 87 16.34 -7.27 -1.71
CA LYS A 87 16.11 -5.96 -1.09
C LYS A 87 16.45 -4.81 -2.04
N ARG A 88 17.58 -4.87 -2.74
CA ARG A 88 17.95 -3.85 -3.73
C ARG A 88 16.94 -3.76 -4.87
N ARG A 89 16.53 -4.91 -5.39
CA ARG A 89 15.50 -4.98 -6.45
C ARG A 89 14.20 -4.30 -6.01
N VAL A 90 13.73 -4.59 -4.80
CA VAL A 90 12.51 -3.98 -4.24
C VAL A 90 12.69 -2.49 -4.00
N LEU A 91 13.83 -2.06 -3.47
CA LEU A 91 14.12 -0.63 -3.27
C LEU A 91 14.14 0.13 -4.61
N ASP A 92 14.68 -0.45 -5.68
CA ASP A 92 14.61 0.13 -7.02
C ASP A 92 13.18 0.28 -7.51
N MET A 93 12.32 -0.72 -7.28
CA MET A 93 10.89 -0.63 -7.61
C MET A 93 10.19 0.47 -6.80
N LEU A 94 10.46 0.56 -5.50
CA LEU A 94 9.93 1.61 -4.63
C LEU A 94 10.35 3.00 -5.09
N MET A 95 11.62 3.17 -5.45
CA MET A 95 12.10 4.45 -5.98
C MET A 95 11.44 4.80 -7.31
N LYS A 96 11.32 3.86 -8.24
CA LYS A 96 10.66 4.08 -9.54
C LYS A 96 9.18 4.46 -9.42
N GLN A 97 8.52 4.05 -8.35
CA GLN A 97 7.12 4.43 -8.08
C GLN A 97 6.98 5.93 -7.82
N TYR A 98 8.01 6.58 -7.28
CA TYR A 98 7.94 7.96 -6.80
C TYR A 98 8.90 8.92 -7.50
N THR A 99 9.92 8.43 -8.20
CA THR A 99 10.90 9.25 -8.92
C THR A 99 11.47 8.53 -10.15
N GLU A 100 11.86 9.31 -11.13
CA GLU A 100 12.58 8.83 -12.32
C GLU A 100 14.11 8.82 -12.12
N ASN A 101 14.60 9.31 -10.97
CA ASN A 101 16.03 9.36 -10.70
C ASN A 101 16.61 7.96 -10.48
N GLU A 102 17.80 7.73 -11.04
CA GLU A 102 18.59 6.55 -10.69
C GLU A 102 19.24 6.76 -9.33
N CYS A 103 19.03 5.82 -8.43
CA CYS A 103 19.52 5.90 -7.06
C CYS A 103 20.54 4.83 -6.75
N LYS A 104 21.53 5.19 -5.95
CA LYS A 104 22.52 4.26 -5.39
C LYS A 104 22.25 4.07 -3.91
N TYR A 105 22.57 2.90 -3.40
CA TYR A 105 22.36 2.55 -2.00
C TYR A 105 23.69 2.21 -1.33
N ALA A 106 23.87 2.74 -0.13
CA ALA A 106 24.93 2.27 0.75
C ALA A 106 24.55 0.88 1.30
N GLU A 107 25.46 -0.06 1.29
CA GLU A 107 25.20 -1.44 1.76
C GLU A 107 24.65 -1.50 3.18
N PRO A 108 25.16 -0.72 4.17
CA PRO A 108 24.57 -0.70 5.52
C PRO A 108 23.12 -0.28 5.54
N ALA A 109 22.69 0.66 4.68
CA ALA A 109 21.32 1.11 4.58
C ALA A 109 20.40 0.00 4.03
N VAL A 110 20.84 -0.73 3.01
CA VAL A 110 20.11 -1.89 2.48
C VAL A 110 19.99 -3.00 3.52
N ARG A 111 21.05 -3.25 4.27
CA ARG A 111 21.06 -4.26 5.33
C ARG A 111 20.07 -3.93 6.43
N ASN A 112 20.00 -2.67 6.83
CA ASN A 112 19.16 -2.22 7.94
C ASN A 112 17.69 -2.01 7.58
N VAL A 113 17.36 -1.73 6.33
CA VAL A 113 15.96 -1.57 5.94
C VAL A 113 15.20 -2.89 6.06
N LYS A 114 13.97 -2.84 6.58
CA LYS A 114 13.05 -3.97 6.57
C LYS A 114 12.18 -3.88 5.31
N ILE A 115 12.28 -4.88 4.46
CA ILE A 115 11.42 -5.02 3.28
C ILE A 115 10.28 -5.97 3.59
N TRP A 116 9.08 -5.55 3.25
CA TRP A 116 7.84 -6.28 3.44
C TRP A 116 7.31 -6.70 2.08
N GLU A 117 7.01 -7.97 1.94
CA GLU A 117 6.38 -8.55 0.76
C GLU A 117 4.98 -9.03 1.14
N VAL A 118 3.97 -8.59 0.38
CA VAL A 118 2.58 -9.04 0.56
C VAL A 118 2.08 -9.61 -0.76
N LYS A 119 2.00 -10.92 -0.87
CA LYS A 119 1.32 -11.59 -1.97
C LYS A 119 -0.18 -11.40 -1.81
N VAL A 120 -0.82 -10.80 -2.83
CA VAL A 120 -2.25 -10.51 -2.79
C VAL A 120 -3.04 -11.81 -2.91
N GLU A 121 -3.75 -12.17 -1.85
CA GLU A 121 -4.63 -13.36 -1.81
C GLU A 121 -6.06 -13.04 -2.24
N LYS A 122 -6.54 -11.83 -1.90
CA LYS A 122 -7.86 -11.32 -2.27
C LYS A 122 -7.76 -9.86 -2.69
N MET A 123 -8.48 -9.51 -3.74
CA MET A 123 -8.58 -8.15 -4.24
C MET A 123 -10.04 -7.83 -4.55
N SER A 124 -10.47 -6.66 -4.12
CA SER A 124 -11.77 -6.09 -4.52
C SER A 124 -11.59 -4.65 -4.98
N CYS A 125 -12.34 -4.27 -6.01
CA CYS A 125 -12.30 -2.93 -6.59
C CYS A 125 -13.67 -2.29 -6.49
N ARG A 126 -13.71 -0.97 -6.33
CA ARG A 126 -14.93 -0.19 -6.34
C ARG A 126 -14.72 1.14 -7.04
N SER A 127 -15.70 1.53 -7.84
CA SER A 127 -15.75 2.82 -8.52
C SER A 127 -17.01 3.56 -8.09
N PHE A 128 -16.88 4.84 -7.76
CA PHE A 128 -17.96 5.73 -7.39
C PHE A 128 -18.04 6.91 -8.32
N GLY A 129 -19.27 7.39 -8.61
CA GLY A 129 -19.52 8.57 -9.40
C GLY A 129 -19.06 8.48 -10.86
N LEU A 130 -18.68 7.30 -11.34
CA LEU A 130 -18.30 7.07 -12.73
C LEU A 130 -19.56 6.78 -13.57
N ARG A 131 -19.61 7.35 -14.76
CA ARG A 131 -20.62 6.97 -15.77
C ARG A 131 -20.25 5.61 -16.36
N PRO A 132 -21.22 4.84 -16.89
CA PRO A 132 -20.92 3.55 -17.53
C PRO A 132 -19.88 3.66 -18.65
N SER A 133 -19.81 4.80 -19.35
CA SER A 133 -18.82 5.08 -20.41
C SER A 133 -17.40 5.34 -19.89
N GLU A 134 -17.21 5.49 -18.57
CA GLU A 134 -15.91 5.75 -17.93
C GLU A 134 -15.36 4.52 -17.18
N LEU A 135 -16.10 3.43 -17.19
CA LEU A 135 -15.69 2.13 -16.65
C LEU A 135 -14.92 1.32 -17.70
#